data_5ab5da4e9919bfb99d1c0a7d480ece42
#
_entry.id   5ab5da4e9919bfb99d1c0a7d480ece42
#
_cell.length_a   1.000
_cell.length_b   1.000
_cell.length_c   1.000
_cell.angle_alpha   90.00
_cell.angle_beta   90.00
_cell.angle_gamma   90.00
#
_symmetry.space_group_name_H-M   'P 1'
#
loop_
_entity.id
_entity.type
_entity.pdbx_description
1 polymer ?
#
loop_
_entity_poly.entity_id
_entity_poly.type
_entity_poly.pdbx_seq_one_letter_code
_entity_poly.pdbx_strand_id
1 'polypeptide(L)'
;MAREKEARAKTLIVTLVDSMGSDLSVVNAARVSFSKESNKFSDKDEKLINYLAKHNHWSPFGHASLQFRIKAPIFVARQLVKHQVGLVWNEVSRRYVDDEPEFYVPKAWRLKAENKKQGSSDEAIEYNLGSTLEFVKTTYQNMLKAGIAPEMARMVLPQNLYTEWFWSGTLMAFARAVSYTHLTLPTTRHV
;
A
#
# COMPACT_ATOMS: atom_id res chain seq x y z
N MET A 1 5.58 -5.14 -40.36
CA MET A 1 4.96 -4.16 -39.47
C MET A 1 4.92 -4.75 -38.05
N ALA A 2 5.97 -4.54 -37.29
CA ALA A 2 6.05 -4.94 -35.90
C ALA A 2 5.33 -3.87 -35.08
N ARG A 3 4.23 -4.24 -34.42
CA ARG A 3 3.55 -3.38 -33.43
C ARG A 3 4.50 -3.22 -32.25
N GLU A 4 5.04 -2.04 -32.06
CA GLU A 4 5.63 -1.60 -30.82
C GLU A 4 4.63 -1.86 -29.69
N LYS A 5 4.95 -2.84 -28.83
CA LYS A 5 4.30 -2.97 -27.54
C LYS A 5 4.79 -1.80 -26.69
N GLU A 6 4.07 -0.69 -26.70
CA GLU A 6 4.20 0.33 -25.67
C GLU A 6 4.24 -0.36 -24.30
N ALA A 7 5.38 -0.27 -23.63
CA ALA A 7 5.51 -0.69 -22.25
C ALA A 7 4.62 0.24 -21.41
N ARG A 8 3.34 -0.13 -21.22
CA ARG A 8 2.46 0.54 -20.26
C ARG A 8 3.18 0.54 -18.93
N ALA A 9 3.51 1.71 -18.41
CA ALA A 9 3.94 1.88 -17.04
C ALA A 9 2.91 1.16 -16.17
N LYS A 10 3.30 0.01 -15.59
CA LYS A 10 2.38 -0.82 -14.80
C LYS A 10 2.03 0.00 -13.56
N THR A 11 0.76 0.27 -13.39
CA THR A 11 0.21 1.12 -12.34
C THR A 11 0.14 0.32 -11.05
N LEU A 12 0.27 0.98 -9.90
CA LEU A 12 -0.12 0.43 -8.61
C LEU A 12 -1.60 0.00 -8.67
N ILE A 13 -1.91 -1.20 -8.20
CA ILE A 13 -3.26 -1.73 -8.20
C ILE A 13 -3.69 -1.95 -6.76
N VAL A 14 -4.84 -1.38 -6.39
CA VAL A 14 -5.49 -1.60 -5.10
C VAL A 14 -6.90 -2.09 -5.39
N THR A 15 -7.22 -3.28 -4.95
CA THR A 15 -8.53 -3.92 -5.13
C THR A 15 -9.14 -4.17 -3.75
N LEU A 16 -10.34 -3.64 -3.50
CA LEU A 16 -11.14 -4.05 -2.35
C LEU A 16 -11.66 -5.47 -2.63
N VAL A 17 -11.27 -6.42 -1.78
CA VAL A 17 -11.68 -7.83 -1.90
C VAL A 17 -12.97 -8.07 -1.14
N ASP A 18 -13.03 -7.55 0.11
CA ASP A 18 -14.17 -7.74 0.98
C ASP A 18 -14.24 -6.64 2.04
N SER A 19 -15.42 -6.47 2.64
CA SER A 19 -15.64 -5.55 3.74
C SER A 19 -16.68 -6.08 4.71
N MET A 20 -16.47 -5.86 5.99
CA MET A 20 -17.42 -6.18 7.05
C MET A 20 -17.88 -4.90 7.75
N GLY A 21 -19.20 -4.78 7.92
CA GLY A 21 -19.79 -3.62 8.57
C GLY A 21 -20.06 -2.44 7.64
N SER A 22 -20.58 -1.39 8.22
CA SER A 22 -20.97 -0.15 7.53
C SER A 22 -20.90 1.01 8.52
N ASP A 23 -21.24 2.22 8.09
CA ASP A 23 -21.41 3.39 8.97
C ASP A 23 -22.42 3.09 10.08
N LEU A 24 -23.48 2.35 9.76
CA LEU A 24 -24.48 1.93 10.75
C LEU A 24 -23.89 0.99 11.81
N SER A 25 -22.94 0.13 11.42
CA SER A 25 -22.23 -0.75 12.38
C SER A 25 -21.39 0.08 13.36
N VAL A 26 -20.70 1.11 12.89
CA VAL A 26 -19.93 2.03 13.73
C VAL A 26 -20.85 2.79 14.70
N VAL A 27 -21.99 3.29 14.20
CA VAL A 27 -23.00 3.98 15.01
C VAL A 27 -23.55 3.08 16.11
N ASN A 28 -23.94 1.85 15.76
CA ASN A 28 -24.52 0.91 16.70
C ASN A 28 -23.50 0.43 17.74
N ALA A 29 -22.25 0.23 17.33
CA ALA A 29 -21.16 -0.04 18.26
C ALA A 29 -20.95 1.08 19.28
N ALA A 30 -21.10 2.34 18.88
CA ALA A 30 -21.05 3.47 19.82
C ALA A 30 -22.29 3.53 20.74
N ARG A 31 -23.47 3.23 20.19
CA ARG A 31 -24.77 3.34 20.91
C ARG A 31 -25.02 2.19 21.90
N VAL A 32 -24.33 1.08 21.76
CA VAL A 32 -24.50 -0.07 22.67
C VAL A 32 -24.26 0.32 24.12
N SER A 33 -23.39 1.28 24.40
CA SER A 33 -23.16 1.82 25.74
C SER A 33 -24.39 2.49 26.37
N PHE A 34 -25.40 2.82 25.57
CA PHE A 34 -26.66 3.42 25.99
C PHE A 34 -27.85 2.48 25.81
N SER A 35 -27.58 1.19 25.50
CA SER A 35 -28.62 0.19 25.18
C SER A 35 -29.53 0.66 24.03
N LYS A 36 -28.95 1.32 23.01
CA LYS A 36 -29.68 1.85 21.84
C LYS A 36 -29.14 1.25 20.56
N GLU A 37 -30.03 1.08 19.59
CA GLU A 37 -29.73 0.61 18.26
C GLU A 37 -30.48 1.44 17.22
N SER A 38 -29.88 1.62 16.05
CA SER A 38 -30.49 2.22 14.87
C SER A 38 -30.61 1.18 13.77
N ASN A 39 -31.79 1.12 13.17
CA ASN A 39 -32.06 0.21 12.04
C ASN A 39 -31.81 0.90 10.67
N LYS A 40 -31.68 2.22 10.68
CA LYS A 40 -31.46 3.02 9.46
C LYS A 40 -30.53 4.19 9.77
N PHE A 41 -29.59 4.43 8.87
CA PHE A 41 -28.66 5.54 8.95
C PHE A 41 -29.37 6.88 8.70
N SER A 42 -29.03 7.91 9.47
CA SER A 42 -29.63 9.25 9.43
C SER A 42 -28.59 10.35 9.63
N ASP A 43 -28.98 11.62 9.39
CA ASP A 43 -28.11 12.80 9.63
C ASP A 43 -27.60 12.90 11.08
N LYS A 44 -28.34 12.35 12.04
CA LYS A 44 -27.89 12.29 13.45
C LYS A 44 -26.75 11.30 13.61
N ASP A 45 -26.76 10.25 12.84
CA ASP A 45 -25.71 9.20 12.84
C ASP A 45 -24.43 9.71 12.19
N GLU A 46 -24.56 10.46 11.10
CA GLU A 46 -23.42 11.14 10.47
C GLU A 46 -22.75 12.12 11.45
N LYS A 47 -23.54 12.94 12.15
CA LYS A 47 -23.02 13.84 13.20
C LYS A 47 -22.31 13.08 14.33
N LEU A 48 -22.84 11.92 14.72
CA LEU A 48 -22.21 11.06 15.72
C LEU A 48 -20.87 10.52 15.23
N ILE A 49 -20.79 9.98 14.01
CA ILE A 49 -19.52 9.47 13.43
C ILE A 49 -18.48 10.58 13.38
N ASN A 50 -18.86 11.77 12.89
CA ASN A 50 -17.97 12.93 12.82
C ASN A 50 -17.48 13.35 14.22
N TYR A 51 -18.34 13.33 15.21
CA TYR A 51 -17.97 13.60 16.60
C TYR A 51 -16.98 12.57 17.14
N LEU A 52 -17.26 11.28 16.95
CA LEU A 52 -16.38 10.18 17.38
C LEU A 52 -14.99 10.28 16.75
N ALA A 53 -14.93 10.54 15.45
CA ALA A 53 -13.68 10.71 14.72
C ALA A 53 -12.89 11.92 15.22
N LYS A 54 -13.55 13.08 15.36
CA LYS A 54 -12.93 14.33 15.84
C LYS A 54 -12.34 14.19 17.24
N HIS A 55 -13.00 13.44 18.12
CA HIS A 55 -12.59 13.25 19.52
C HIS A 55 -11.77 11.97 19.75
N ASN A 56 -11.29 11.31 18.68
CA ASN A 56 -10.49 10.08 18.77
C ASN A 56 -11.15 8.91 19.53
N HIS A 57 -12.47 8.83 19.49
CA HIS A 57 -13.23 7.68 20.01
C HIS A 57 -13.12 6.53 19.01
N TRP A 58 -12.00 5.83 19.05
CA TRP A 58 -11.60 4.89 18.00
C TRP A 58 -12.32 3.53 18.01
N SER A 59 -12.78 3.07 19.20
CA SER A 59 -13.30 1.71 19.35
C SER A 59 -14.49 1.38 18.44
N PRO A 60 -15.46 2.28 18.20
CA PRO A 60 -16.54 2.00 17.25
C PRO A 60 -16.06 1.70 15.84
N PHE A 61 -15.01 2.38 15.39
CA PHE A 61 -14.39 2.14 14.05
C PHE A 61 -13.59 0.83 13.98
N GLY A 62 -13.34 0.17 15.11
CA GLY A 62 -12.77 -1.16 15.19
C GLY A 62 -13.75 -2.27 14.82
N HIS A 63 -15.04 -1.99 14.73
CA HIS A 63 -16.11 -2.94 14.39
C HIS A 63 -16.45 -2.99 12.88
N ALA A 64 -15.78 -2.18 12.06
CA ALA A 64 -15.78 -2.29 10.61
C ALA A 64 -14.40 -2.74 10.14
N SER A 65 -14.35 -3.63 9.14
CA SER A 65 -13.10 -4.20 8.63
C SER A 65 -13.07 -4.18 7.10
N LEU A 66 -11.88 -4.11 6.55
CA LEU A 66 -11.60 -4.09 5.13
C LEU A 66 -10.54 -5.12 4.77
N GLN A 67 -10.65 -5.70 3.58
CA GLN A 67 -9.64 -6.56 3.00
C GLN A 67 -9.28 -6.05 1.61
N PHE A 68 -7.99 -5.78 1.41
CA PHE A 68 -7.45 -5.35 0.12
C PHE A 68 -6.50 -6.39 -0.45
N ARG A 69 -6.45 -6.46 -1.77
CA ARG A 69 -5.38 -7.06 -2.54
C ARG A 69 -4.63 -5.94 -3.24
N ILE A 70 -3.32 -5.85 -3.00
CA ILE A 70 -2.51 -4.73 -3.47
C ILE A 70 -1.32 -5.28 -4.26
N LYS A 71 -1.10 -4.73 -5.46
CA LYS A 71 0.11 -4.95 -6.26
C LYS A 71 0.89 -3.65 -6.33
N ALA A 72 2.10 -3.66 -5.79
CA ALA A 72 2.99 -2.50 -5.74
C ALA A 72 4.46 -2.92 -5.69
N PRO A 73 5.43 -2.01 -5.91
CA PRO A 73 6.85 -2.31 -5.74
C PRO A 73 7.22 -2.62 -4.29
N ILE A 74 8.25 -3.42 -4.09
CA ILE A 74 8.76 -3.80 -2.76
C ILE A 74 9.06 -2.58 -1.90
N PHE A 75 9.61 -1.48 -2.45
CA PHE A 75 9.91 -0.29 -1.65
C PHE A 75 8.65 0.35 -1.05
N VAL A 76 7.47 0.22 -1.69
CA VAL A 76 6.17 0.62 -1.13
C VAL A 76 5.71 -0.36 -0.07
N ALA A 77 5.74 -1.66 -0.39
CA ALA A 77 5.36 -2.72 0.53
C ALA A 77 6.13 -2.64 1.86
N ARG A 78 7.44 -2.37 1.81
CA ARG A 78 8.29 -2.22 3.01
C ARG A 78 7.91 -1.05 3.90
N GLN A 79 7.31 0.00 3.36
CA GLN A 79 6.78 1.10 4.17
C GLN A 79 5.45 0.73 4.82
N LEU A 80 4.55 0.11 4.05
CA LEU A 80 3.19 -0.22 4.51
C LEU A 80 3.17 -1.35 5.52
N VAL A 81 4.01 -2.39 5.36
CA VAL A 81 4.07 -3.55 6.27
C VAL A 81 4.48 -3.19 7.70
N LYS A 82 5.04 -2.01 7.93
CA LYS A 82 5.36 -1.52 9.29
C LYS A 82 4.13 -1.18 10.11
N HIS A 83 2.99 -0.96 9.48
CA HIS A 83 1.71 -0.76 10.14
C HIS A 83 1.12 -2.13 10.49
N GLN A 84 1.34 -2.59 11.72
CA GLN A 84 0.96 -3.95 12.15
C GLN A 84 -0.23 -3.97 13.10
N VAL A 85 -0.46 -2.90 13.87
CA VAL A 85 -1.52 -2.88 14.89
C VAL A 85 -2.89 -2.87 14.23
N GLY A 86 -3.62 -3.98 14.39
CA GLY A 86 -4.95 -4.19 13.82
C GLY A 86 -4.94 -4.50 12.31
N LEU A 87 -3.78 -4.83 11.74
CA LEU A 87 -3.58 -5.18 10.33
C LEU A 87 -2.88 -6.52 10.19
N VAL A 88 -3.30 -7.30 9.20
CA VAL A 88 -2.74 -8.61 8.86
C VAL A 88 -2.24 -8.57 7.42
N TRP A 89 -1.07 -9.14 7.18
CA TRP A 89 -0.34 -9.08 5.91
C TRP A 89 0.09 -10.46 5.45
N ASN A 90 -0.26 -10.81 4.21
CA ASN A 90 0.26 -12.00 3.53
C ASN A 90 0.73 -11.61 2.13
N GLU A 91 1.99 -11.86 1.83
CA GLU A 91 2.66 -11.42 0.61
C GLU A 91 3.11 -12.60 -0.24
N VAL A 92 3.10 -12.42 -1.56
CA VAL A 92 3.70 -13.36 -2.52
C VAL A 92 5.17 -13.58 -2.18
N SER A 93 5.57 -14.83 -2.12
CA SER A 93 6.94 -15.19 -1.77
C SER A 93 7.72 -15.72 -2.97
N ARG A 94 8.75 -15.00 -3.35
CA ARG A 94 9.74 -15.43 -4.35
C ARG A 94 10.57 -16.66 -3.94
N ARG A 95 10.29 -17.25 -2.79
CA ARG A 95 10.81 -18.58 -2.42
C ARG A 95 10.10 -19.71 -3.16
N TYR A 96 8.84 -19.47 -3.54
CA TYR A 96 7.98 -20.48 -4.17
C TYR A 96 7.53 -20.11 -5.58
N VAL A 97 7.74 -18.84 -5.97
CA VAL A 97 7.31 -18.31 -7.26
C VAL A 97 8.53 -17.84 -8.01
N ASP A 98 8.78 -18.42 -9.18
CA ASP A 98 9.90 -18.16 -10.08
C ASP A 98 9.47 -17.47 -11.38
N ASP A 99 8.25 -16.97 -11.44
CA ASP A 99 7.73 -16.18 -12.55
C ASP A 99 8.67 -15.05 -12.95
N GLU A 100 8.57 -14.63 -14.20
CA GLU A 100 9.34 -13.51 -14.73
C GLU A 100 9.14 -12.25 -13.88
N PRO A 101 10.23 -11.64 -13.38
CA PRO A 101 10.12 -10.46 -12.53
C PRO A 101 9.59 -9.25 -13.29
N GLU A 102 8.64 -8.55 -12.70
CA GLU A 102 8.13 -7.26 -13.18
C GLU A 102 8.74 -6.12 -12.39
N PHE A 103 9.14 -5.05 -13.07
CA PHE A 103 9.74 -3.88 -12.41
C PHE A 103 8.92 -2.63 -12.62
N TYR A 104 8.83 -1.83 -11.56
CA TYR A 104 8.30 -0.48 -11.62
C TYR A 104 9.36 0.49 -12.14
N VAL A 105 9.00 1.27 -13.14
CA VAL A 105 9.81 2.40 -13.64
C VAL A 105 8.90 3.62 -13.67
N PRO A 106 9.26 4.71 -12.99
CA PRO A 106 8.47 5.94 -13.05
C PRO A 106 8.54 6.56 -14.44
N LYS A 107 7.48 7.27 -14.83
CA LYS A 107 7.46 8.02 -16.10
C LYS A 107 8.48 9.16 -16.13
N ALA A 108 8.77 9.73 -14.97
CA ALA A 108 9.73 10.80 -14.79
C ALA A 108 10.40 10.65 -13.42
N TRP A 109 11.69 10.94 -13.34
CA TRP A 109 12.50 10.86 -12.12
C TRP A 109 12.54 12.23 -11.46
N ARG A 110 11.87 12.37 -10.31
CA ARG A 110 11.85 13.63 -9.56
C ARG A 110 13.18 13.87 -8.87
N LEU A 111 13.66 15.11 -8.94
CA LEU A 111 14.92 15.51 -8.31
C LEU A 111 14.77 15.60 -6.78
N LYS A 112 15.91 15.60 -6.10
CA LYS A 112 15.99 15.83 -4.66
C LYS A 112 15.52 17.25 -4.35
N ALA A 113 14.68 17.40 -3.33
CA ALA A 113 14.33 18.72 -2.82
C ALA A 113 15.45 19.29 -1.93
N GLU A 114 15.81 20.56 -2.14
CA GLU A 114 16.93 21.19 -1.41
C GLU A 114 16.66 21.34 0.10
N ASN A 115 15.44 21.69 0.48
CA ASN A 115 15.08 22.06 1.85
C ASN A 115 14.14 21.05 2.56
N LYS A 116 14.15 19.79 2.13
CA LYS A 116 13.29 18.74 2.72
C LYS A 116 14.13 17.53 3.12
N LYS A 117 13.97 17.08 4.35
CA LYS A 117 14.60 15.83 4.82
C LYS A 117 14.07 14.60 4.09
N GLN A 118 12.80 14.63 3.67
CA GLN A 118 12.11 13.59 2.91
C GLN A 118 11.25 14.24 1.82
N GLY A 119 11.15 13.56 0.67
CA GLY A 119 10.38 14.04 -0.48
C GLY A 119 11.28 14.45 -1.65
N SER A 120 10.64 14.80 -2.74
CA SER A 120 11.27 15.22 -3.99
C SER A 120 10.79 16.62 -4.38
N SER A 121 11.55 17.30 -5.24
CA SER A 121 11.11 18.55 -5.87
C SER A 121 10.02 18.27 -6.91
N ASP A 122 9.45 19.30 -7.49
CA ASP A 122 8.51 19.18 -8.61
C ASP A 122 9.24 19.05 -9.96
N GLU A 123 10.54 19.33 -9.98
CA GLU A 123 11.41 19.13 -11.13
C GLU A 123 11.66 17.62 -11.36
N ALA A 124 11.73 17.24 -12.62
CA ALA A 124 11.95 15.86 -13.02
C ALA A 124 12.89 15.78 -14.23
N ILE A 125 13.61 14.66 -14.32
CA ILE A 125 14.47 14.30 -15.43
C ILE A 125 14.07 12.97 -16.02
N GLU A 126 14.49 12.73 -17.25
CA GLU A 126 14.47 11.39 -17.84
C GLU A 126 15.71 10.62 -17.39
N TYR A 127 15.53 9.38 -17.00
CA TYR A 127 16.63 8.47 -16.67
C TYR A 127 16.29 7.05 -17.13
N ASN A 128 17.16 6.44 -17.90
CA ASN A 128 16.93 5.12 -18.46
C ASN A 128 17.52 4.02 -17.57
N LEU A 129 16.67 3.18 -17.00
CA LEU A 129 17.05 1.96 -16.26
C LEU A 129 16.97 0.68 -17.09
N GLY A 130 16.59 0.77 -18.37
CA GLY A 130 16.28 -0.42 -19.17
C GLY A 130 17.40 -1.46 -19.19
N SER A 131 18.63 -1.06 -19.50
CA SER A 131 19.80 -1.97 -19.54
C SER A 131 20.11 -2.60 -18.17
N THR A 132 20.00 -1.84 -17.10
CA THR A 132 20.21 -2.33 -15.73
C THR A 132 19.17 -3.37 -15.35
N LEU A 133 17.91 -3.11 -15.63
CA LEU A 133 16.82 -4.04 -15.29
C LEU A 133 16.89 -5.31 -16.13
N GLU A 134 17.25 -5.21 -17.41
CA GLU A 134 17.45 -6.38 -18.26
C GLU A 134 18.65 -7.24 -17.80
N PHE A 135 19.75 -6.61 -17.38
CA PHE A 135 20.88 -7.32 -16.80
C PHE A 135 20.49 -8.07 -15.52
N VAL A 136 19.78 -7.41 -14.60
CA VAL A 136 19.30 -8.03 -13.35
C VAL A 136 18.36 -9.20 -13.64
N LYS A 137 17.41 -9.03 -14.56
CA LYS A 137 16.48 -10.07 -14.97
C LYS A 137 17.21 -11.29 -15.54
N THR A 138 18.15 -11.07 -16.46
CA THR A 138 18.97 -12.11 -17.05
C THR A 138 19.81 -12.83 -16.00
N THR A 139 20.42 -12.09 -15.06
CA THR A 139 21.19 -12.67 -13.97
C THR A 139 20.30 -13.58 -13.11
N TYR A 140 19.13 -13.11 -12.69
CA TYR A 140 18.16 -13.90 -11.92
C TYR A 140 17.78 -15.21 -12.64
N GLN A 141 17.43 -15.11 -13.92
CA GLN A 141 17.05 -16.27 -14.72
C GLN A 141 18.21 -17.26 -14.88
N ASN A 142 19.45 -16.78 -15.07
CA ASN A 142 20.63 -17.63 -15.16
C ASN A 142 20.93 -18.34 -13.84
N MET A 143 20.74 -17.68 -12.70
CA MET A 143 20.87 -18.31 -11.37
C MET A 143 19.88 -19.47 -11.20
N LEU A 144 18.61 -19.27 -11.58
CA LEU A 144 17.61 -20.34 -11.55
C LEU A 144 17.95 -21.50 -12.48
N LYS A 145 18.39 -21.21 -13.71
CA LYS A 145 18.82 -22.23 -14.66
C LYS A 145 20.06 -23.03 -14.20
N ALA A 146 20.91 -22.38 -13.41
CA ALA A 146 22.06 -23.02 -12.76
C ALA A 146 21.69 -23.88 -11.54
N GLY A 147 20.39 -23.96 -11.20
CA GLY A 147 19.89 -24.74 -10.06
C GLY A 147 20.02 -24.02 -8.71
N ILE A 148 20.31 -22.72 -8.69
CA ILE A 148 20.34 -21.95 -7.45
C ILE A 148 18.91 -21.80 -6.94
N ALA A 149 18.72 -22.08 -5.64
CA ALA A 149 17.41 -21.99 -5.01
C ALA A 149 16.77 -20.60 -5.18
N PRO A 150 15.46 -20.49 -5.49
CA PRO A 150 14.78 -19.19 -5.70
C PRO A 150 14.95 -18.23 -4.51
N GLU A 151 15.00 -18.74 -3.28
CA GLU A 151 15.26 -17.95 -2.07
C GLU A 151 16.63 -17.25 -2.08
N MET A 152 17.61 -17.80 -2.77
CA MET A 152 18.93 -17.21 -2.96
C MET A 152 18.97 -16.33 -4.22
N ALA A 153 18.45 -16.83 -5.35
CA ALA A 153 18.44 -16.13 -6.63
C ALA A 153 17.76 -14.75 -6.54
N ARG A 154 16.68 -14.64 -5.76
CA ARG A 154 15.93 -13.37 -5.55
C ARG A 154 16.77 -12.26 -4.92
N MET A 155 17.94 -12.54 -4.34
CA MET A 155 18.81 -11.52 -3.72
C MET A 155 19.31 -10.47 -4.72
N VAL A 156 19.35 -10.79 -6.01
CA VAL A 156 19.78 -9.83 -7.06
C VAL A 156 18.65 -8.92 -7.51
N LEU A 157 17.40 -9.17 -7.10
CA LEU A 157 16.24 -8.40 -7.53
C LEU A 157 16.15 -7.06 -6.79
N PRO A 158 16.00 -5.93 -7.50
CA PRO A 158 15.98 -4.60 -6.90
C PRO A 158 14.64 -4.27 -6.25
N GLN A 159 14.62 -3.22 -5.43
CA GLN A 159 13.43 -2.83 -4.65
C GLN A 159 12.25 -2.33 -5.49
N ASN A 160 12.45 -1.98 -6.74
CA ASN A 160 11.39 -1.63 -7.66
C ASN A 160 10.70 -2.86 -8.30
N LEU A 161 11.09 -4.09 -7.91
CA LEU A 161 10.35 -5.30 -8.23
C LEU A 161 8.92 -5.20 -7.70
N TYR A 162 7.93 -5.53 -8.54
CA TYR A 162 6.56 -5.66 -8.08
C TYR A 162 6.39 -6.87 -7.18
N THR A 163 5.64 -6.67 -6.10
CA THR A 163 5.10 -7.71 -5.23
C THR A 163 3.60 -7.55 -5.11
N GLU A 164 2.94 -8.50 -4.52
CA GLU A 164 1.51 -8.50 -4.32
C GLU A 164 1.16 -9.08 -2.95
N TRP A 165 0.17 -8.49 -2.27
CA TRP A 165 -0.22 -8.96 -0.95
C TRP A 165 -1.69 -8.76 -0.64
N PHE A 166 -2.19 -9.57 0.26
CA PHE A 166 -3.43 -9.31 0.98
C PHE A 166 -3.14 -8.47 2.22
N TRP A 167 -3.97 -7.46 2.46
CA TRP A 167 -3.89 -6.59 3.61
C TRP A 167 -5.27 -6.41 4.22
N SER A 168 -5.48 -6.98 5.41
CA SER A 168 -6.77 -7.01 6.09
C SER A 168 -6.68 -6.36 7.46
N GLY A 169 -7.74 -5.70 7.88
CA GLY A 169 -7.81 -5.13 9.22
C GLY A 169 -8.99 -4.21 9.42
N THR A 170 -9.01 -3.57 10.59
CA THR A 170 -10.11 -2.67 10.95
C THR A 170 -10.01 -1.33 10.22
N LEU A 171 -11.16 -0.69 10.02
CA LEU A 171 -11.23 0.67 9.46
C LEU A 171 -10.32 1.64 10.23
N MET A 172 -10.31 1.53 11.56
CA MET A 172 -9.44 2.37 12.39
C MET A 172 -7.95 2.14 12.12
N ALA A 173 -7.54 0.88 11.92
CA ALA A 173 -6.14 0.57 11.63
C ALA A 173 -5.69 1.16 10.29
N PHE A 174 -6.52 1.06 9.26
CA PHE A 174 -6.27 1.70 7.96
C PHE A 174 -6.25 3.24 8.07
N ALA A 175 -7.19 3.84 8.81
CA ALA A 175 -7.21 5.28 9.03
C ALA A 175 -5.91 5.77 9.71
N ARG A 176 -5.38 5.03 10.67
CA ARG A 176 -4.08 5.33 11.30
C ARG A 176 -2.91 5.20 10.33
N ALA A 177 -2.88 4.16 9.51
CA ALA A 177 -1.85 3.97 8.49
C ALA A 177 -1.84 5.15 7.49
N VAL A 178 -3.00 5.58 7.01
CA VAL A 178 -3.15 6.73 6.12
C VAL A 178 -2.73 8.03 6.81
N SER A 179 -3.20 8.29 8.03
CA SER A 179 -2.81 9.48 8.80
C SER A 179 -1.31 9.58 9.01
N TYR A 180 -0.66 8.46 9.34
CA TYR A 180 0.78 8.41 9.53
C TYR A 180 1.54 8.70 8.23
N THR A 181 1.13 8.13 7.11
CA THR A 181 1.76 8.38 5.81
C THR A 181 1.58 9.83 5.34
N HIS A 182 0.47 10.48 5.65
CA HIS A 182 0.25 11.89 5.35
C HIS A 182 1.05 12.84 6.27
N LEU A 183 1.28 12.45 7.51
CA LEU A 183 2.12 13.21 8.45
C LEU A 183 3.62 13.11 8.12
N THR A 184 4.04 12.05 7.44
CA THR A 184 5.42 11.87 6.98
C THR A 184 5.69 12.49 5.61
N LEU A 185 4.68 12.84 4.84
CA LEU A 185 4.83 13.81 3.75
C LEU A 185 5.21 15.13 4.41
N PRO A 186 6.16 15.91 3.83
CA PRO A 186 6.75 17.06 4.49
C PRO A 186 5.67 18.08 4.83
N THR A 187 5.04 17.88 5.96
CA THR A 187 4.24 18.92 6.55
C THR A 187 5.22 19.93 7.13
N THR A 188 5.51 20.94 6.38
CA THR A 188 5.93 22.22 6.91
C THR A 188 4.80 22.75 7.80
N ARG A 189 4.61 22.17 8.97
CA ARG A 189 4.01 22.90 10.07
C ARG A 189 5.19 23.45 10.84
N HIS A 190 5.48 24.71 10.56
CA HIS A 190 6.17 25.57 11.50
C HIS A 190 5.36 25.56 12.79
N VAL A 191 6.00 25.17 13.87
CA VAL A 191 5.64 25.58 15.21
C VAL A 191 6.17 26.99 15.39
#